data_ad8425bf86ed39ba16c4d23435e27640
#
_entry.id   ad8425bf86ed39ba16c4d23435e27640
#
_cell.length_a   1.000
_cell.length_b   1.000
_cell.length_c   1.000
_cell.angle_alpha   90.00
_cell.angle_beta   90.00
_cell.angle_gamma   90.00
#
_symmetry.space_group_name_H-M   'P 1'
#
loop_
_entity.id
_entity.type
_entity.pdbx_description
1 polymer ?
#
loop_
_entity_poly.entity_id
_entity_poly.type
_entity_poly.pdbx_seq_one_letter_code
_entity_poly.pdbx_strand_id
1 'polypeptide(L)'
;MESFPSEFSDLLNKRGRRLLTNPPQLEVFRTRRATPIVVFDDLIDERVARSCIALLDRAMYPVIRRMETPIPREWIASMKRNYSDSLRKTMRVKTATLNSRKSHALDAAHEIGLAEMMRSQSFRAFAEAIVGMPVQRKSWGRQVICYEQGDYSGPHNDHHPEDDTTRNGFVDLHIMFSNDAVRSQWLVYEERGFLSASHEVSGRSGIAVYRLPFWHYTTPLVARPGRESAARRWLLLGSFDFDPPPKKPMW
;
A
#
# COMPACT_ATOMS: atom_id res chain seq x y z
N MET A 1 -9.68 -13.30 -17.19
CA MET A 1 -9.41 -11.87 -17.44
C MET A 1 -8.01 -11.78 -18.04
N GLU A 2 -7.86 -11.14 -19.18
CA GLU A 2 -6.57 -11.03 -19.89
C GLU A 2 -5.78 -9.78 -19.48
N SER A 3 -6.47 -8.78 -18.93
CA SER A 3 -5.88 -7.53 -18.45
C SER A 3 -6.57 -7.05 -17.17
N PHE A 4 -5.93 -6.14 -16.43
CA PHE A 4 -6.60 -5.35 -15.39
C PHE A 4 -7.74 -4.54 -16.01
N PRO A 5 -8.84 -4.28 -15.28
CA PRO A 5 -9.84 -3.34 -15.75
C PRO A 5 -9.25 -1.92 -15.84
N SER A 6 -9.76 -1.12 -16.77
CA SER A 6 -9.28 0.25 -16.96
C SER A 6 -9.64 1.19 -15.80
N GLU A 7 -10.72 0.89 -15.08
CA GLU A 7 -11.16 1.62 -13.90
C GLU A 7 -11.01 0.79 -12.63
N PHE A 8 -10.49 1.42 -11.58
CA PHE A 8 -10.35 0.78 -10.27
C PHE A 8 -11.70 0.33 -9.69
N SER A 9 -12.78 1.08 -9.95
CA SER A 9 -14.13 0.72 -9.51
C SER A 9 -14.58 -0.67 -9.99
N ASP A 10 -13.99 -1.17 -11.06
CA ASP A 10 -14.36 -2.47 -11.63
C ASP A 10 -13.65 -3.64 -10.94
N LEU A 11 -12.61 -3.36 -10.12
CA LEU A 11 -12.08 -4.34 -9.18
C LEU A 11 -13.01 -4.55 -7.99
N LEU A 12 -13.82 -3.53 -7.66
CA LEU A 12 -14.60 -3.51 -6.43
C LEU A 12 -15.87 -4.36 -6.55
N ASN A 13 -16.18 -5.07 -5.48
CA ASN A 13 -17.49 -5.67 -5.31
C ASN A 13 -18.57 -4.61 -5.01
N LYS A 14 -19.81 -5.03 -4.81
CA LYS A 14 -20.94 -4.12 -4.52
C LYS A 14 -20.71 -3.25 -3.28
N ARG A 15 -20.06 -3.76 -2.23
CA ARG A 15 -19.75 -3.01 -1.02
C ARG A 15 -18.69 -1.95 -1.29
N GLY A 16 -17.61 -2.31 -1.98
CA GLY A 16 -16.55 -1.37 -2.37
C GLY A 16 -17.06 -0.22 -3.25
N ARG A 17 -17.93 -0.53 -4.22
CA ARG A 17 -18.55 0.51 -5.08
C ARG A 17 -19.44 1.46 -4.29
N ARG A 18 -20.14 0.99 -3.25
CA ARG A 18 -20.92 1.87 -2.37
C ARG A 18 -20.07 2.91 -1.65
N LEU A 19 -18.82 2.62 -1.32
CA LEU A 19 -17.95 3.60 -0.69
C LEU A 19 -17.61 4.78 -1.61
N LEU A 20 -17.63 4.58 -2.94
CA LEU A 20 -17.48 5.67 -3.91
C LEU A 20 -18.72 6.56 -4.02
N THR A 21 -19.92 5.97 -3.97
CA THR A 21 -21.18 6.70 -4.14
C THR A 21 -21.74 7.26 -2.82
N ASN A 22 -21.39 6.64 -1.71
CA ASN A 22 -21.77 7.05 -0.35
C ASN A 22 -20.55 6.97 0.57
N PRO A 23 -19.64 7.95 0.48
CA PRO A 23 -18.38 7.94 1.23
C PRO A 23 -18.60 7.89 2.75
N PRO A 24 -17.89 7.02 3.47
CA PRO A 24 -17.97 6.98 4.91
C PRO A 24 -17.28 8.21 5.51
N GLN A 25 -17.87 8.78 6.56
CA GLN A 25 -17.21 9.84 7.33
C GLN A 25 -16.36 9.19 8.42
N LEU A 26 -15.16 8.71 8.06
CA LEU A 26 -14.28 8.02 8.98
C LEU A 26 -13.59 9.00 9.93
N GLU A 27 -13.94 8.91 11.21
CA GLU A 27 -13.41 9.80 12.24
C GLU A 27 -11.88 9.69 12.38
N VAL A 28 -11.31 8.52 12.08
CA VAL A 28 -9.87 8.26 12.11
C VAL A 28 -9.05 9.22 11.25
N PHE A 29 -9.62 9.73 10.16
CA PHE A 29 -8.97 10.74 9.30
C PHE A 29 -9.28 12.18 9.68
N ARG A 30 -10.19 12.41 10.63
CA ARG A 30 -10.65 13.75 11.07
C ARG A 30 -10.09 14.16 12.41
N THR A 31 -9.68 13.22 13.24
CA THR A 31 -9.19 13.46 14.59
C THR A 31 -7.77 12.95 14.76
N ARG A 32 -7.04 13.50 15.75
CA ARG A 32 -5.71 13.01 16.13
C ARG A 32 -5.76 11.91 17.20
N ARG A 33 -6.92 11.33 17.46
CA ARG A 33 -7.12 10.38 18.56
C ARG A 33 -6.65 8.96 18.22
N ALA A 34 -6.57 8.64 16.93
CA ALA A 34 -6.17 7.33 16.47
C ALA A 34 -5.21 7.49 15.25
N THR A 35 -4.42 6.48 14.99
CA THR A 35 -3.56 6.42 13.80
C THR A 35 -4.42 6.43 12.54
N PRO A 36 -4.14 7.33 11.58
CA PRO A 36 -5.02 7.56 10.44
C PRO A 36 -4.84 6.49 9.36
N ILE A 37 -5.28 5.29 9.68
CA ILE A 37 -5.28 4.10 8.81
C ILE A 37 -6.65 3.42 8.85
N VAL A 38 -7.07 2.89 7.73
CA VAL A 38 -8.17 1.94 7.63
C VAL A 38 -7.80 0.80 6.70
N VAL A 39 -8.18 -0.40 7.06
CA VAL A 39 -7.99 -1.62 6.24
C VAL A 39 -9.34 -2.28 6.01
N PHE A 40 -9.58 -2.67 4.78
CA PHE A 40 -10.78 -3.37 4.32
C PHE A 40 -10.37 -4.69 3.68
N ASP A 41 -10.87 -5.81 4.17
CA ASP A 41 -10.50 -7.15 3.71
C ASP A 41 -11.43 -7.71 2.62
N ASP A 42 -12.56 -7.07 2.36
CA ASP A 42 -13.65 -7.63 1.58
C ASP A 42 -14.29 -6.66 0.57
N LEU A 43 -13.51 -5.74 0.00
CA LEU A 43 -14.01 -4.78 -0.99
C LEU A 43 -13.76 -5.19 -2.45
N ILE A 44 -12.91 -6.17 -2.70
CA ILE A 44 -12.58 -6.65 -4.05
C ILE A 44 -13.31 -7.97 -4.31
N ASP A 45 -13.82 -8.13 -5.54
CA ASP A 45 -14.40 -9.40 -5.97
C ASP A 45 -13.34 -10.50 -5.98
N GLU A 46 -13.64 -11.66 -5.40
CA GLU A 46 -12.68 -12.74 -5.24
C GLU A 46 -12.21 -13.35 -6.58
N ARG A 47 -13.08 -13.40 -7.58
CA ARG A 47 -12.72 -13.89 -8.93
C ARG A 47 -11.76 -12.91 -9.59
N VAL A 48 -12.06 -11.60 -9.46
CA VAL A 48 -11.19 -10.53 -9.95
C VAL A 48 -9.84 -10.58 -9.25
N ALA A 49 -9.79 -10.74 -7.93
CA ALA A 49 -8.55 -10.87 -7.17
C ALA A 49 -7.68 -12.03 -7.68
N ARG A 50 -8.26 -13.22 -7.91
CA ARG A 50 -7.52 -14.37 -8.48
C ARG A 50 -6.93 -14.06 -9.85
N SER A 51 -7.69 -13.40 -10.71
CA SER A 51 -7.22 -13.01 -12.04
C SER A 51 -6.10 -11.99 -11.97
N CYS A 52 -6.19 -11.00 -11.05
CA CYS A 52 -5.11 -10.02 -10.82
C CYS A 52 -3.83 -10.68 -10.34
N ILE A 53 -3.91 -11.64 -9.40
CA ILE A 53 -2.74 -12.41 -8.94
C ILE A 53 -2.07 -13.12 -10.10
N ALA A 54 -2.85 -13.82 -10.94
CA ALA A 54 -2.30 -14.53 -12.10
C ALA A 54 -1.62 -13.59 -13.13
N LEU A 55 -2.19 -12.40 -13.35
CA LEU A 55 -1.59 -11.38 -14.21
C LEU A 55 -0.28 -10.84 -13.63
N LEU A 56 -0.26 -10.53 -12.33
CA LEU A 56 0.93 -10.03 -11.63
C LEU A 56 2.05 -11.08 -11.62
N ASP A 57 1.71 -12.34 -11.33
CA ASP A 57 2.69 -13.45 -11.33
C ASP A 57 3.29 -13.68 -12.72
N ARG A 58 2.49 -13.55 -13.77
CA ARG A 58 2.93 -13.78 -15.15
C ARG A 58 3.74 -12.61 -15.70
N ALA A 59 3.26 -11.37 -15.54
CA ALA A 59 3.81 -10.22 -16.24
C ALA A 59 4.73 -9.36 -15.35
N MET A 60 4.38 -9.15 -14.09
CA MET A 60 5.15 -8.26 -13.21
C MET A 60 6.29 -8.98 -12.50
N TYR A 61 6.08 -10.22 -12.05
CA TYR A 61 7.08 -10.95 -11.28
C TYR A 61 8.44 -11.09 -11.98
N PRO A 62 8.53 -11.34 -13.31
CA PRO A 62 9.81 -11.43 -14.01
C PRO A 62 10.58 -10.10 -14.12
N VAL A 63 9.90 -8.96 -14.04
CA VAL A 63 10.49 -7.64 -14.33
C VAL A 63 10.74 -6.80 -13.08
N ILE A 64 10.17 -7.16 -11.92
CA ILE A 64 10.47 -6.51 -10.65
C ILE A 64 11.77 -7.05 -10.05
N ARG A 65 12.48 -6.19 -9.31
CA ARG A 65 13.81 -6.52 -8.79
C ARG A 65 13.79 -6.75 -7.28
N ARG A 66 14.60 -7.70 -6.84
CA ARG A 66 14.89 -7.88 -5.42
C ARG A 66 15.65 -6.67 -4.90
N MET A 67 15.17 -6.16 -3.77
CA MET A 67 15.79 -5.07 -3.04
C MET A 67 15.90 -5.47 -1.56
N GLU A 68 17.08 -5.26 -1.00
CA GLU A 68 17.29 -5.27 0.44
C GLU A 68 18.15 -4.05 0.77
N THR A 69 17.54 -3.06 1.41
CA THR A 69 18.20 -1.78 1.68
C THR A 69 17.93 -1.34 3.11
N PRO A 70 18.88 -0.62 3.73
CA PRO A 70 18.58 0.10 4.95
C PRO A 70 17.45 1.10 4.72
N ILE A 71 16.58 1.27 5.71
CA ILE A 71 15.60 2.35 5.72
C ILE A 71 16.38 3.66 5.95
N PRO A 72 16.12 4.72 5.17
CA PRO A 72 16.77 6.01 5.31
C PRO A 72 16.69 6.53 6.76
N ARG A 73 17.77 7.14 7.24
CA ARG A 73 17.84 7.63 8.64
C ARG A 73 16.77 8.68 8.93
N GLU A 74 16.47 9.54 7.97
CA GLU A 74 15.42 10.55 8.05
C GLU A 74 14.04 9.93 8.30
N TRP A 75 13.76 8.75 7.76
CA TRP A 75 12.50 8.03 7.98
C TRP A 75 12.38 7.40 9.37
N ILE A 76 13.51 7.30 10.09
CA ILE A 76 13.56 6.77 11.46
C ILE A 76 14.03 7.83 12.48
N ALA A 77 14.45 9.02 12.03
CA ALA A 77 15.02 10.07 12.90
C ALA A 77 14.05 10.62 13.95
N SER A 78 12.75 10.60 13.68
CA SER A 78 11.72 11.04 14.62
C SER A 78 11.34 10.00 15.68
N MET A 79 12.07 8.88 15.77
CA MET A 79 11.85 7.83 16.76
C MET A 79 12.16 8.33 18.16
N LYS A 80 11.19 8.94 18.81
CA LYS A 80 11.34 9.55 20.14
C LYS A 80 11.02 8.61 21.30
N ARG A 81 10.53 7.39 21.06
CA ARG A 81 9.98 6.54 22.14
C ARG A 81 10.22 5.06 21.86
N ASN A 82 10.68 4.34 22.84
CA ASN A 82 10.60 2.90 23.17
C ASN A 82 10.25 1.89 22.06
N TYR A 83 10.52 2.19 20.80
CA TYR A 83 10.49 1.21 19.74
C TYR A 83 11.68 0.26 19.95
N SER A 84 11.41 -1.01 19.90
CA SER A 84 12.43 -2.02 20.10
C SER A 84 13.56 -1.84 19.09
N ASP A 85 14.76 -1.55 19.56
CA ASP A 85 15.98 -1.51 18.74
C ASP A 85 16.32 -2.87 18.13
N SER A 86 15.65 -3.94 18.59
CA SER A 86 15.79 -5.29 18.04
C SER A 86 15.13 -5.46 16.66
N LEU A 87 14.22 -4.57 16.27
CA LEU A 87 13.56 -4.63 14.96
C LEU A 87 14.51 -4.18 13.85
N ARG A 88 14.60 -4.98 12.79
CA ARG A 88 15.45 -4.67 11.65
C ARG A 88 14.93 -3.41 10.93
N LYS A 89 15.81 -2.42 10.79
CA LYS A 89 15.55 -1.16 10.07
C LYS A 89 15.95 -1.29 8.59
N THR A 90 15.48 -2.35 7.97
CA THR A 90 15.72 -2.66 6.55
C THR A 90 14.42 -3.03 5.88
N MET A 91 14.37 -2.87 4.58
CA MET A 91 13.29 -3.32 3.72
C MET A 91 13.83 -4.43 2.81
N ARG A 92 13.16 -5.56 2.78
CA ARG A 92 13.50 -6.70 1.93
C ARG A 92 12.26 -7.12 1.16
N VAL A 93 12.24 -6.84 -0.15
CA VAL A 93 11.09 -7.05 -1.04
C VAL A 93 11.54 -7.21 -2.49
N LYS A 94 10.66 -7.65 -3.38
CA LYS A 94 10.79 -7.36 -4.81
C LYS A 94 9.91 -6.17 -5.17
N THR A 95 10.42 -5.23 -5.96
CA THR A 95 9.67 -4.00 -6.26
C THR A 95 10.05 -3.37 -7.59
N ALA A 96 9.15 -2.53 -8.10
CA ALA A 96 9.41 -1.58 -9.16
C ALA A 96 8.53 -0.34 -8.99
N THR A 97 9.07 0.83 -9.32
CA THR A 97 8.29 2.06 -9.49
C THR A 97 7.73 2.14 -10.90
N LEU A 98 6.49 2.60 -11.04
CA LEU A 98 5.80 2.75 -12.34
C LEU A 98 5.83 4.21 -12.85
N ASN A 99 6.85 4.97 -12.45
CA ASN A 99 6.99 6.39 -12.80
C ASN A 99 8.10 6.65 -13.82
N SER A 100 9.02 5.72 -13.97
CA SER A 100 10.13 5.84 -14.92
C SER A 100 9.63 5.80 -16.36
N ARG A 101 10.08 6.75 -17.19
CA ARG A 101 9.70 6.83 -18.60
C ARG A 101 10.25 5.67 -19.46
N LYS A 102 11.21 4.91 -18.95
CA LYS A 102 11.80 3.74 -19.62
C LYS A 102 12.08 2.66 -18.59
N SER A 103 11.15 1.74 -18.45
CA SER A 103 11.29 0.66 -17.48
C SER A 103 10.49 -0.54 -17.98
N HIS A 104 11.14 -1.72 -18.04
CA HIS A 104 10.45 -2.97 -18.36
C HIS A 104 9.25 -3.24 -17.45
N ALA A 105 9.31 -2.77 -16.21
CA ALA A 105 8.19 -2.90 -15.27
C ALA A 105 7.01 -2.00 -15.67
N LEU A 106 7.27 -0.78 -16.17
CA LEU A 106 6.21 0.10 -16.66
C LEU A 106 5.62 -0.46 -17.97
N ASP A 107 6.45 -0.96 -18.89
CA ASP A 107 5.99 -1.56 -20.13
C ASP A 107 5.08 -2.78 -19.83
N ALA A 108 5.51 -3.68 -18.95
CA ALA A 108 4.70 -4.82 -18.51
C ALA A 108 3.41 -4.39 -17.81
N ALA A 109 3.45 -3.31 -16.99
CA ALA A 109 2.26 -2.78 -16.34
C ALA A 109 1.25 -2.21 -17.34
N HIS A 110 1.72 -1.58 -18.42
CA HIS A 110 0.86 -1.14 -19.53
C HIS A 110 0.27 -2.33 -20.30
N GLU A 111 1.07 -3.33 -20.62
CA GLU A 111 0.63 -4.53 -21.35
C GLU A 111 -0.55 -5.22 -20.64
N ILE A 112 -0.54 -5.29 -19.33
CA ILE A 112 -1.62 -5.91 -18.56
C ILE A 112 -2.70 -4.91 -18.07
N GLY A 113 -2.65 -3.64 -18.47
CA GLY A 113 -3.63 -2.61 -18.07
C GLY A 113 -3.50 -2.09 -16.62
N LEU A 114 -2.47 -2.55 -15.87
CA LEU A 114 -2.26 -2.14 -14.49
C LEU A 114 -1.93 -0.66 -14.36
N ALA A 115 -1.11 -0.12 -15.28
CA ALA A 115 -0.73 1.28 -15.26
C ALA A 115 -1.94 2.20 -15.49
N GLU A 116 -2.88 1.80 -16.34
CA GLU A 116 -4.14 2.51 -16.64
C GLU A 116 -5.06 2.48 -15.42
N MET A 117 -5.28 1.31 -14.84
CA MET A 117 -6.09 1.15 -13.63
C MET A 117 -5.58 2.02 -12.48
N MET A 118 -4.27 2.03 -12.21
CA MET A 118 -3.67 2.89 -11.17
C MET A 118 -3.68 4.39 -11.52
N ARG A 119 -3.98 4.75 -12.76
CA ARG A 119 -4.19 6.13 -13.22
C ARG A 119 -5.67 6.50 -13.35
N SER A 120 -6.58 5.55 -13.16
CA SER A 120 -8.00 5.79 -13.34
C SER A 120 -8.53 6.86 -12.40
N GLN A 121 -9.65 7.48 -12.80
CA GLN A 121 -10.32 8.48 -11.98
C GLN A 121 -10.87 7.83 -10.70
N SER A 122 -11.43 6.62 -10.80
CA SER A 122 -12.00 5.91 -9.66
C SER A 122 -10.95 5.48 -8.63
N PHE A 123 -9.68 5.27 -9.03
CA PHE A 123 -8.60 5.00 -8.08
C PHE A 123 -8.33 6.21 -7.18
N ARG A 124 -8.25 7.41 -7.75
CA ARG A 124 -8.12 8.65 -7.00
C ARG A 124 -9.37 8.94 -6.17
N ALA A 125 -10.55 8.84 -6.81
CA ALA A 125 -11.84 9.11 -6.14
C ALA A 125 -12.07 8.20 -4.93
N PHE A 126 -11.55 6.97 -4.94
CA PHE A 126 -11.63 6.08 -3.78
C PHE A 126 -10.79 6.61 -2.61
N ALA A 127 -9.55 7.07 -2.86
CA ALA A 127 -8.74 7.69 -1.83
C ALA A 127 -9.44 8.92 -1.24
N GLU A 128 -9.97 9.82 -2.09
CA GLU A 128 -10.73 11.00 -1.68
C GLU A 128 -11.95 10.62 -0.82
N ALA A 129 -12.72 9.62 -1.25
CA ALA A 129 -13.92 9.16 -0.56
C ALA A 129 -13.60 8.63 0.86
N ILE A 130 -12.48 7.92 1.02
CA ILE A 130 -12.11 7.34 2.30
C ILE A 130 -11.54 8.39 3.27
N VAL A 131 -10.65 9.28 2.79
CA VAL A 131 -10.05 10.31 3.66
C VAL A 131 -10.96 11.51 3.87
N GLY A 132 -12.00 11.68 3.05
CA GLY A 132 -12.95 12.79 3.12
C GLY A 132 -12.38 14.16 2.74
N MET A 133 -11.30 14.18 1.94
CA MET A 133 -10.62 15.39 1.47
C MET A 133 -10.19 15.20 0.02
N PRO A 134 -10.20 16.27 -0.81
CA PRO A 134 -9.68 16.21 -2.16
C PRO A 134 -8.20 15.86 -2.18
N VAL A 135 -7.79 15.02 -3.13
CA VAL A 135 -6.40 14.64 -3.34
C VAL A 135 -6.02 14.71 -4.82
N GLN A 136 -4.73 14.95 -5.07
CA GLN A 136 -4.11 14.89 -6.39
C GLN A 136 -2.99 13.85 -6.40
N ARG A 137 -2.68 13.32 -7.58
CA ARG A 137 -1.66 12.29 -7.73
C ARG A 137 -0.26 12.84 -7.50
N LYS A 138 0.55 12.14 -6.72
CA LYS A 138 1.99 12.38 -6.71
C LYS A 138 2.64 11.87 -7.99
N SER A 139 3.61 12.61 -8.51
CA SER A 139 4.32 12.23 -9.74
C SER A 139 5.09 10.92 -9.60
N TRP A 140 5.60 10.62 -8.41
CA TRP A 140 6.40 9.43 -8.09
C TRP A 140 5.63 8.31 -7.35
N GLY A 141 4.38 8.53 -7.01
CA GLY A 141 3.60 7.74 -6.08
C GLY A 141 2.95 6.47 -6.66
N ARG A 142 3.60 5.72 -7.57
CA ARG A 142 3.07 4.43 -8.04
C ARG A 142 4.14 3.36 -7.96
N GLN A 143 3.82 2.30 -7.21
CA GLN A 143 4.76 1.23 -6.97
C GLN A 143 4.06 -0.13 -6.97
N VAL A 144 4.76 -1.15 -7.45
CA VAL A 144 4.39 -2.55 -7.31
C VAL A 144 5.41 -3.22 -6.41
N ILE A 145 4.93 -3.90 -5.38
CA ILE A 145 5.76 -4.63 -4.41
C ILE A 145 5.26 -6.06 -4.35
N CYS A 146 6.19 -7.01 -4.32
CA CYS A 146 5.92 -8.42 -4.06
C CYS A 146 6.72 -8.87 -2.85
N TYR A 147 6.02 -9.41 -1.86
CA TYR A 147 6.60 -10.07 -0.70
C TYR A 147 6.61 -11.58 -0.94
N GLU A 148 7.76 -12.21 -0.71
CA GLU A 148 7.98 -13.65 -0.72
C GLU A 148 8.27 -14.16 0.68
N GLN A 149 8.50 -15.47 0.86
CA GLN A 149 8.84 -16.04 2.16
C GLN A 149 9.97 -15.27 2.84
N GLY A 150 9.70 -14.78 4.04
CA GLY A 150 10.64 -14.03 4.87
C GLY A 150 10.83 -12.56 4.48
N ASP A 151 10.13 -12.06 3.47
CA ASP A 151 10.18 -10.63 3.07
C ASP A 151 9.37 -9.76 4.04
N TYR A 152 9.87 -8.56 4.28
CA TYR A 152 9.33 -7.61 5.25
C TYR A 152 9.70 -6.17 4.90
N SER A 153 9.02 -5.22 5.52
CA SER A 153 9.44 -3.82 5.60
C SER A 153 9.61 -3.48 7.08
N GLY A 154 10.82 -3.08 7.50
CA GLY A 154 11.10 -2.73 8.90
C GLY A 154 10.42 -1.44 9.35
N PRO A 155 10.54 -1.05 10.64
CA PRO A 155 9.86 0.12 11.18
C PRO A 155 10.32 1.43 10.51
N HIS A 156 9.36 2.19 10.01
CA HIS A 156 9.54 3.50 9.37
C HIS A 156 8.25 4.31 9.45
N ASN A 157 8.30 5.59 9.08
CA ASN A 157 7.15 6.48 9.09
C ASN A 157 6.92 7.21 7.76
N ASP A 158 7.70 6.91 6.72
CA ASP A 158 7.63 7.55 5.40
C ASP A 158 7.74 9.09 5.41
N HIS A 159 8.36 9.64 6.46
CA HIS A 159 8.59 11.06 6.55
C HIS A 159 9.79 11.46 5.69
N HIS A 160 9.57 12.38 4.75
CA HIS A 160 10.58 12.96 3.88
C HIS A 160 10.78 14.44 4.26
N PRO A 161 11.69 14.77 5.18
CA PRO A 161 11.83 16.14 5.70
C PRO A 161 12.29 17.15 4.64
N GLU A 162 12.95 16.71 3.57
CA GLU A 162 13.34 17.56 2.43
C GLU A 162 12.20 17.80 1.43
N ASP A 163 11.10 17.07 1.51
CA ASP A 163 9.93 17.26 0.67
C ASP A 163 8.87 18.07 1.42
N ASP A 164 8.73 19.33 1.06
CA ASP A 164 7.74 20.23 1.68
C ASP A 164 6.31 19.69 1.57
N THR A 165 6.01 18.86 0.57
CA THR A 165 4.69 18.24 0.41
C THR A 165 4.40 17.23 1.50
N THR A 166 5.41 16.60 2.09
CA THR A 166 5.21 15.62 3.18
C THR A 166 4.98 16.27 4.53
N ARG A 167 5.30 17.54 4.73
CA ARG A 167 4.97 18.30 5.97
C ARG A 167 3.49 18.29 6.29
N ASN A 168 2.65 18.29 5.26
CA ASN A 168 1.20 18.33 5.40
C ASN A 168 0.58 16.95 5.37
N GLY A 169 1.41 15.91 5.26
CA GLY A 169 1.00 14.54 5.02
C GLY A 169 0.55 14.27 3.60
N PHE A 170 0.39 13.00 3.34
CA PHE A 170 -0.07 12.50 2.06
C PHE A 170 -0.90 11.23 2.28
N VAL A 171 -1.58 10.79 1.25
CA VAL A 171 -2.44 9.61 1.29
C VAL A 171 -1.80 8.51 0.47
N ASP A 172 -1.68 7.31 1.05
CA ASP A 172 -1.35 6.09 0.32
C ASP A 172 -2.57 5.19 0.24
N LEU A 173 -2.88 4.77 -0.97
CA LEU A 173 -3.88 3.74 -1.27
C LEU A 173 -3.15 2.46 -1.65
N HIS A 174 -3.31 1.44 -0.83
CA HIS A 174 -2.73 0.12 -1.01
C HIS A 174 -3.80 -0.87 -1.46
N ILE A 175 -3.58 -1.54 -2.60
CA ILE A 175 -4.35 -2.71 -3.01
C ILE A 175 -3.47 -3.93 -2.76
N MET A 176 -3.97 -4.88 -2.01
CA MET A 176 -3.24 -6.06 -1.58
C MET A 176 -3.85 -7.32 -2.18
N PHE A 177 -3.00 -8.22 -2.67
CA PHE A 177 -3.40 -9.53 -3.16
C PHE A 177 -2.44 -10.59 -2.63
N SER A 178 -2.96 -11.72 -2.16
CA SER A 178 -2.16 -12.87 -1.72
C SER A 178 -2.62 -14.15 -2.39
N ASN A 179 -1.66 -14.96 -2.81
CA ASN A 179 -1.99 -16.29 -3.32
C ASN A 179 -2.18 -17.31 -2.16
N ASP A 180 -2.68 -18.48 -2.50
CA ASP A 180 -3.00 -19.52 -1.51
C ASP A 180 -1.78 -20.14 -0.82
N ALA A 181 -0.56 -19.83 -1.27
CA ALA A 181 0.68 -20.29 -0.63
C ALA A 181 1.06 -19.42 0.58
N VAL A 182 0.51 -18.22 0.70
CA VAL A 182 0.73 -17.35 1.86
C VAL A 182 -0.05 -17.88 3.05
N ARG A 183 0.61 -17.98 4.21
CA ARG A 183 0.00 -18.32 5.50
C ARG A 183 -0.37 -17.07 6.27
N SER A 184 0.61 -16.18 6.49
CA SER A 184 0.39 -14.95 7.26
C SER A 184 1.43 -13.88 6.95
N GLN A 185 1.01 -12.63 7.04
CA GLN A 185 1.84 -11.43 7.18
C GLN A 185 0.99 -10.37 7.89
N TRP A 186 1.61 -9.62 8.79
CA TRP A 186 0.94 -8.60 9.59
C TRP A 186 1.49 -7.23 9.27
N LEU A 187 0.61 -6.25 9.13
CA LEU A 187 0.93 -4.84 9.24
C LEU A 187 0.82 -4.48 10.72
N VAL A 188 1.89 -3.92 11.28
CA VAL A 188 1.94 -3.40 12.64
C VAL A 188 2.12 -1.89 12.55
N TYR A 189 1.36 -1.14 13.33
CA TYR A 189 1.38 0.31 13.26
C TYR A 189 1.23 0.96 14.64
N GLU A 190 1.60 2.22 14.68
CA GLU A 190 1.56 3.01 15.89
C GLU A 190 0.14 3.25 16.35
N GLU A 191 -0.11 3.01 17.62
CA GLU A 191 -1.28 3.49 18.34
C GLU A 191 -0.82 4.13 19.64
N ARG A 192 -1.22 5.40 19.87
CA ARG A 192 -0.88 6.18 21.08
C ARG A 192 0.62 6.23 21.38
N GLY A 193 1.45 6.24 20.35
CA GLY A 193 2.91 6.33 20.47
C GLY A 193 3.64 5.00 20.63
N PHE A 194 2.95 3.86 20.46
CA PHE A 194 3.53 2.52 20.54
C PHE A 194 3.19 1.72 19.28
N LEU A 195 4.11 0.89 18.80
CA LEU A 195 3.85 -0.10 17.74
C LEU A 195 3.06 -1.29 18.32
N SER A 196 1.79 -1.09 18.58
CA SER A 196 0.92 -2.02 19.32
C SER A 196 -0.31 -2.47 18.56
N ALA A 197 -0.78 -1.71 17.59
CA ALA A 197 -1.90 -2.10 16.75
C ALA A 197 -1.42 -2.99 15.59
N SER A 198 -2.21 -3.96 15.19
CA SER A 198 -1.86 -4.84 14.08
C SER A 198 -3.09 -5.26 13.28
N HIS A 199 -2.86 -5.50 11.97
CA HIS A 199 -3.86 -6.04 11.06
C HIS A 199 -3.22 -7.12 10.18
N GLU A 200 -3.89 -8.26 10.03
CA GLU A 200 -3.40 -9.29 9.13
C GLU A 200 -3.65 -8.90 7.67
N VAL A 201 -2.58 -8.82 6.87
CA VAL A 201 -2.63 -8.36 5.46
C VAL A 201 -2.41 -9.48 4.46
N SER A 202 -2.49 -10.73 4.91
CA SER A 202 -2.27 -11.94 4.12
C SER A 202 -3.53 -12.52 3.50
N GLY A 203 -4.69 -11.89 3.70
CA GLY A 203 -5.94 -12.25 3.03
C GLY A 203 -5.81 -12.25 1.50
N ARG A 204 -6.71 -12.93 0.80
CA ARG A 204 -6.67 -13.03 -0.67
C ARG A 204 -6.67 -11.67 -1.34
N SER A 205 -7.42 -10.73 -0.82
CA SER A 205 -7.40 -9.34 -1.26
C SER A 205 -7.73 -8.41 -0.11
N GLY A 206 -7.20 -7.19 -0.17
CA GLY A 206 -7.49 -6.14 0.79
C GLY A 206 -7.21 -4.78 0.19
N ILE A 207 -7.78 -3.75 0.80
CA ILE A 207 -7.51 -2.35 0.49
C ILE A 207 -7.18 -1.65 1.79
N ALA A 208 -6.05 -0.94 1.82
CA ALA A 208 -5.72 -0.08 2.94
C ALA A 208 -5.54 1.37 2.48
N VAL A 209 -6.00 2.31 3.30
CA VAL A 209 -5.79 3.74 3.07
C VAL A 209 -5.07 4.31 4.28
N TYR A 210 -3.94 4.94 4.04
CA TYR A 210 -3.09 5.57 5.04
C TYR A 210 -3.11 7.07 4.82
N ARG A 211 -3.12 7.82 5.91
CA ARG A 211 -2.72 9.21 5.89
C ARG A 211 -1.39 9.32 6.64
N LEU A 212 -0.32 9.38 5.90
CA LEU A 212 1.05 9.41 6.40
C LEU A 212 1.49 10.83 6.80
N PRO A 213 2.51 10.96 7.67
CA PRO A 213 3.33 9.90 8.24
C PRO A 213 2.78 9.31 9.56
N PHE A 214 3.02 8.04 9.79
CA PHE A 214 2.92 7.37 11.10
C PHE A 214 3.82 6.14 11.12
N TRP A 215 4.23 5.68 12.32
CA TRP A 215 5.11 4.54 12.45
C TRP A 215 4.40 3.24 12.10
N HIS A 216 5.01 2.47 11.20
CA HIS A 216 4.51 1.16 10.82
C HIS A 216 5.61 0.24 10.29
N TYR A 217 5.31 -1.05 10.23
CA TYR A 217 6.14 -2.07 9.60
C TYR A 217 5.30 -3.27 9.19
N THR A 218 5.83 -4.13 8.31
CA THR A 218 5.26 -5.46 8.05
C THR A 218 6.15 -6.54 8.63
N THR A 219 5.54 -7.56 9.27
CA THR A 219 6.26 -8.74 9.72
C THR A 219 6.82 -9.51 8.52
N PRO A 220 7.81 -10.40 8.71
CA PRO A 220 8.19 -11.34 7.67
C PRO A 220 6.99 -12.15 7.18
N LEU A 221 6.84 -12.25 5.84
CA LEU A 221 5.83 -13.11 5.24
C LEU A 221 6.12 -14.57 5.59
N VAL A 222 5.11 -15.28 6.03
CA VAL A 222 5.15 -16.71 6.33
C VAL A 222 4.35 -17.47 5.29
N ALA A 223 5.00 -18.38 4.59
CA ALA A 223 4.37 -19.30 3.65
C ALA A 223 3.70 -20.49 4.36
N ARG A 224 2.80 -21.16 3.68
CA ARG A 224 2.35 -22.47 4.09
C ARG A 224 3.49 -23.50 3.93
N PRO A 225 3.60 -24.48 4.84
CA PRO A 225 4.64 -25.50 4.76
C PRO A 225 4.69 -26.19 3.38
N GLY A 226 5.89 -26.30 2.81
CA GLY A 226 6.13 -26.90 1.48
C GLY A 226 5.72 -26.01 0.30
N ARG A 227 5.31 -24.75 0.53
CA ARG A 227 4.93 -23.81 -0.52
C ARG A 227 5.73 -22.51 -0.50
N GLU A 228 6.90 -22.51 0.14
CA GLU A 228 7.73 -21.32 0.39
C GLU A 228 8.12 -20.59 -0.90
N SER A 229 8.50 -21.34 -1.94
CA SER A 229 8.90 -20.76 -3.24
C SER A 229 7.73 -20.19 -4.05
N ALA A 230 6.51 -20.61 -3.73
CA ALA A 230 5.30 -20.18 -4.43
C ALA A 230 4.58 -19.02 -3.72
N ALA A 231 4.89 -18.76 -2.45
CA ALA A 231 4.20 -17.76 -1.65
C ALA A 231 4.49 -16.34 -2.17
N ARG A 232 3.43 -15.62 -2.54
CA ARG A 232 3.49 -14.22 -3.00
C ARG A 232 2.34 -13.41 -2.47
N ARG A 233 2.68 -12.27 -1.88
CA ARG A 233 1.75 -11.20 -1.57
C ARG A 233 2.13 -9.97 -2.36
N TRP A 234 1.22 -9.50 -3.18
CA TRP A 234 1.35 -8.31 -3.99
C TRP A 234 0.77 -7.10 -3.27
N LEU A 235 1.45 -5.97 -3.41
CA LEU A 235 1.00 -4.66 -2.97
C LEU A 235 1.12 -3.69 -4.15
N LEU A 236 0.00 -3.11 -4.56
CA LEU A 236 -0.06 -2.02 -5.52
C LEU A 236 -0.28 -0.74 -4.72
N LEU A 237 0.67 0.18 -4.80
CA LEU A 237 0.68 1.40 -4.01
C LEU A 237 0.50 2.62 -4.92
N GLY A 238 -0.44 3.49 -4.57
CA GLY A 238 -0.62 4.80 -5.18
C GLY A 238 -0.64 5.89 -4.13
N SER A 239 0.24 6.90 -4.29
CA SER A 239 0.35 8.03 -3.37
C SER A 239 -0.31 9.29 -3.94
N PHE A 240 -0.88 10.09 -3.05
CA PHE A 240 -1.63 11.30 -3.38
C PHE A 240 -1.27 12.41 -2.39
N ASP A 241 -1.11 13.63 -2.90
CA ASP A 241 -1.04 14.84 -2.09
C ASP A 241 -2.43 15.40 -1.85
N PHE A 242 -2.64 16.11 -0.75
CA PHE A 242 -3.88 16.85 -0.52
C PHE A 242 -3.98 18.07 -1.45
N ASP A 243 -5.17 18.36 -1.94
CA ASP A 243 -5.44 19.52 -2.81
C ASP A 243 -6.72 20.26 -2.35
N PRO A 244 -6.64 21.46 -1.77
CA PRO A 244 -5.39 22.15 -1.40
C PRO A 244 -4.66 21.50 -0.20
N PRO A 245 -3.36 21.77 -0.04
CA PRO A 245 -2.62 21.29 1.13
C PRO A 245 -3.28 21.76 2.44
N PRO A 246 -3.34 20.92 3.48
CA PRO A 246 -3.87 21.32 4.79
C PRO A 246 -3.13 22.53 5.35
N LYS A 247 -3.88 23.51 5.88
CA LYS A 247 -3.31 24.76 6.43
C LYS A 247 -2.44 24.55 7.67
N LYS A 248 -2.53 23.41 8.32
CA LYS A 248 -1.72 23.04 9.50
C LYS A 248 -1.30 21.58 9.39
N PRO A 249 -0.05 21.25 9.76
CA PRO A 249 0.37 19.87 9.92
C PRO A 249 -0.58 19.14 10.88
N MET A 250 -0.92 17.91 10.57
CA MET A 250 -1.87 17.13 11.39
C MET A 250 -1.18 16.29 12.48
N TRP A 251 0.13 16.48 12.69
CA TRP A 251 0.97 15.83 13.72
C TRP A 251 1.87 16.84 14.44
#